data_bca2dd45b2e0849df81e78bc991246cc
#
_entry.id   bca2dd45b2e0849df81e78bc991246cc
#
_cell.length_a   1.000
_cell.length_b   1.000
_cell.length_c   1.000
_cell.angle_alpha   90.00
_cell.angle_beta   90.00
_cell.angle_gamma   90.00
#
_symmetry.space_group_name_H-M   'P 1'
#
loop_
_entity.id
_entity.type
_entity.pdbx_description
1 polymer ?
#
loop_
_entity_poly.entity_id
_entity_poly.type
_entity_poly.pdbx_seq_one_letter_code
_entity_poly.pdbx_strand_id
1 'polypeptide(L)'
;MNEYAIGQSIGGLIGALIGLLIAVIIIKVCNTNKKYKTEYDERQQIMIGKSYKYAMITTWVALALLIFIELSEIELPLTNPALVAIVLFISVLVFASYAIWTDAYWGTNSNIKRYTLALIIIGLVNLLATIASFVNGSMFEDGKLGFSSLNLFCTILFAVIAIELLAKKAIDNNSNSDEEDADEES
;
A
#
# COMPACT_ATOMS: atom_id res chain seq x y z
N MET A 1 -6.83 33.42 0.30
CA MET A 1 -6.67 32.01 0.72
C MET A 1 -7.13 31.94 2.16
N ASN A 2 -8.09 31.09 2.49
CA ASN A 2 -8.72 31.05 3.81
C ASN A 2 -7.73 30.47 4.84
N GLU A 3 -7.60 31.06 6.05
CA GLU A 3 -6.65 30.59 7.09
C GLU A 3 -6.83 29.10 7.42
N TYR A 4 -8.06 28.61 7.35
CA TYR A 4 -8.39 27.19 7.51
C TYR A 4 -7.73 26.30 6.44
N ALA A 5 -7.77 26.70 5.18
CA ALA A 5 -7.15 25.94 4.07
C ALA A 5 -5.61 25.91 4.18
N ILE A 6 -5.01 26.99 4.68
CA ILE A 6 -3.56 27.05 4.96
C ILE A 6 -3.21 26.08 6.08
N GLY A 7 -3.98 26.09 7.19
CA GLY A 7 -3.77 25.19 8.32
C GLY A 7 -3.86 23.72 7.92
N GLN A 8 -4.86 23.37 7.12
CA GLN A 8 -5.05 22.01 6.60
C GLN A 8 -3.89 21.55 5.71
N SER A 9 -3.40 22.42 4.81
CA SER A 9 -2.27 22.10 3.93
C SER A 9 -0.96 21.92 4.72
N ILE A 10 -0.70 22.79 5.69
CA ILE A 10 0.49 22.69 6.56
C ILE A 10 0.40 21.43 7.42
N GLY A 11 -0.76 21.15 8.01
CA GLY A 11 -0.99 19.93 8.79
C GLY A 11 -0.78 18.66 7.97
N GLY A 12 -1.26 18.63 6.72
CA GLY A 12 -1.04 17.54 5.78
C GLY A 12 0.45 17.33 5.45
N LEU A 13 1.18 18.39 5.19
CA LEU A 13 2.62 18.33 4.93
C LEU A 13 3.41 17.81 6.13
N ILE A 14 3.12 18.31 7.33
CA ILE A 14 3.76 17.84 8.56
C ILE A 14 3.42 16.37 8.80
N GLY A 15 2.17 15.97 8.63
CA GLY A 15 1.73 14.58 8.75
C GLY A 15 2.46 13.65 7.77
N ALA A 16 2.64 14.07 6.52
CA ALA A 16 3.40 13.31 5.53
C ALA A 16 4.88 13.14 5.92
N LEU A 17 5.52 14.20 6.42
CA LEU A 17 6.90 14.13 6.89
C LEU A 17 7.06 13.20 8.10
N ILE A 18 6.14 13.26 9.05
CA ILE A 18 6.13 12.35 10.21
C ILE A 18 5.90 10.91 9.74
N GLY A 19 4.98 10.69 8.79
CA GLY A 19 4.72 9.37 8.20
C GLY A 19 5.97 8.77 7.53
N LEU A 20 6.73 9.57 6.78
CA LEU A 20 7.99 9.15 6.18
C LEU A 20 9.04 8.76 7.23
N LEU A 21 9.18 9.55 8.31
CA LEU A 21 10.08 9.22 9.41
C LEU A 21 9.70 7.89 10.09
N ILE A 22 8.41 7.69 10.35
CA ILE A 22 7.90 6.43 10.91
C ILE A 22 8.19 5.26 9.97
N ALA A 23 7.99 5.40 8.66
CA ALA A 23 8.29 4.37 7.68
C ALA A 23 9.78 3.96 7.70
N VAL A 24 10.70 4.94 7.76
CA VAL A 24 12.15 4.68 7.88
C VAL A 24 12.50 3.95 9.18
N ILE A 25 11.85 4.31 10.29
CA ILE A 25 12.05 3.62 11.58
C ILE A 25 11.54 2.18 11.51
N ILE A 26 10.38 1.94 10.89
CA ILE A 26 9.82 0.60 10.70
C ILE A 26 10.80 -0.27 9.89
N ILE A 27 11.34 0.22 8.78
CA ILE A 27 12.33 -0.49 7.97
C ILE A 27 13.53 -0.89 8.83
N LYS A 28 14.10 0.04 9.62
CA LYS A 28 15.23 -0.25 10.49
C LYS A 28 14.92 -1.32 11.55
N VAL A 29 13.74 -1.25 12.17
CA VAL A 29 13.31 -2.21 13.21
C VAL A 29 13.01 -3.58 12.62
N CYS A 30 12.43 -3.62 11.42
CA CYS A 30 12.06 -4.86 10.75
C CYS A 30 13.23 -5.57 10.05
N ASN A 31 14.31 -4.86 9.72
CA ASN A 31 15.52 -5.48 9.16
C ASN A 31 16.34 -6.17 10.24
N THR A 32 16.86 -7.37 9.95
CA THR A 32 17.67 -8.19 10.86
C THR A 32 19.00 -7.54 11.23
N ASN A 33 19.61 -6.84 10.26
CA ASN A 33 20.87 -6.12 10.41
C ASN A 33 20.69 -4.68 10.94
N LYS A 34 19.47 -4.27 11.29
CA LYS A 34 19.11 -2.92 11.76
C LYS A 34 19.53 -1.77 10.83
N LYS A 35 19.72 -2.06 9.53
CA LYS A 35 19.98 -1.02 8.52
C LYS A 35 18.68 -0.35 8.10
N TYR A 36 18.77 0.90 7.65
CA TYR A 36 17.64 1.68 7.12
C TYR A 36 17.28 1.30 5.67
N LYS A 37 18.02 0.40 5.05
CA LYS A 37 17.82 -0.04 3.67
C LYS A 37 17.56 -1.53 3.63
N THR A 38 16.53 -1.93 2.89
CA THR A 38 16.26 -3.32 2.53
C THR A 38 17.28 -3.78 1.49
N GLU A 39 17.87 -4.94 1.68
CA GLU A 39 18.84 -5.55 0.77
C GLU A 39 18.12 -6.61 -0.06
N TYR A 40 18.41 -6.63 -1.35
CA TYR A 40 17.83 -7.56 -2.31
C TYR A 40 18.94 -8.29 -3.04
N ASP A 41 18.73 -9.57 -3.39
CA ASP A 41 19.59 -10.29 -4.30
C ASP A 41 19.41 -9.79 -5.76
N GLU A 42 20.22 -10.28 -6.70
CA GLU A 42 20.21 -9.84 -8.10
C GLU A 42 18.85 -10.11 -8.77
N ARG A 43 18.26 -11.28 -8.54
CA ARG A 43 16.93 -11.64 -9.06
C ARG A 43 15.86 -10.71 -8.50
N GLN A 44 15.85 -10.52 -7.19
CA GLN A 44 14.91 -9.62 -6.52
C GLN A 44 15.04 -8.18 -7.00
N GLN A 45 16.25 -7.67 -7.22
CA GLN A 45 16.46 -6.33 -7.77
C GLN A 45 15.82 -6.15 -9.15
N ILE A 46 15.95 -7.16 -10.03
CA ILE A 46 15.30 -7.16 -11.33
C ILE A 46 13.77 -7.14 -11.19
N MET A 47 13.23 -7.97 -10.30
CA MET A 47 11.76 -8.05 -10.09
C MET A 47 11.20 -6.78 -9.46
N ILE A 48 11.90 -6.17 -8.49
CA ILE A 48 11.54 -4.86 -7.93
C ILE A 48 11.58 -3.77 -9.02
N GLY A 49 12.59 -3.79 -9.90
CA GLY A 49 12.64 -2.89 -11.05
C GLY A 49 11.42 -3.04 -11.97
N LYS A 50 10.97 -4.28 -12.23
CA LYS A 50 9.74 -4.54 -12.97
C LYS A 50 8.49 -4.08 -12.21
N SER A 51 8.42 -4.26 -10.89
CA SER A 51 7.32 -3.77 -10.05
C SER A 51 7.15 -2.26 -10.19
N TYR A 52 8.25 -1.50 -10.11
CA TYR A 52 8.24 -0.05 -10.34
C TYR A 52 7.76 0.30 -11.75
N LYS A 53 8.23 -0.42 -12.77
CA LYS A 53 7.80 -0.20 -14.15
C LYS A 53 6.30 -0.38 -14.32
N TYR A 54 5.73 -1.46 -13.79
CA TYR A 54 4.29 -1.71 -13.89
C TYR A 54 3.46 -0.70 -13.07
N ALA A 55 3.91 -0.37 -11.86
CA ALA A 55 3.27 0.67 -11.07
C ALA A 55 3.27 2.03 -11.80
N MET A 56 4.38 2.41 -12.43
CA MET A 56 4.49 3.65 -13.19
C MET A 56 3.55 3.67 -14.42
N ILE A 57 3.50 2.58 -15.18
CA ILE A 57 2.57 2.44 -16.31
C ILE A 57 1.12 2.56 -15.81
N THR A 58 0.78 1.86 -14.72
CA THR A 58 -0.55 1.94 -14.11
C THR A 58 -0.88 3.37 -13.69
N THR A 59 0.07 4.09 -13.10
CA THR A 59 -0.11 5.50 -12.73
C THR A 59 -0.45 6.36 -13.95
N TRP A 60 0.29 6.21 -15.05
CA TRP A 60 0.04 6.98 -16.27
C TRP A 60 -1.32 6.67 -16.88
N VAL A 61 -1.68 5.39 -16.98
CA VAL A 61 -2.99 4.98 -17.49
C VAL A 61 -4.11 5.50 -16.59
N ALA A 62 -3.97 5.38 -15.28
CA ALA A 62 -4.98 5.85 -14.33
C ALA A 62 -5.13 7.39 -14.36
N LEU A 63 -4.03 8.14 -14.49
CA LEU A 63 -4.08 9.60 -14.66
C LEU A 63 -4.74 10.00 -15.98
N ALA A 64 -4.44 9.29 -17.09
CA ALA A 64 -5.08 9.55 -18.36
C ALA A 64 -6.59 9.31 -18.30
N LEU A 65 -7.02 8.23 -17.63
CA LEU A 65 -8.45 7.96 -17.38
C LEU A 65 -9.08 9.04 -16.49
N LEU A 66 -8.38 9.50 -15.47
CA LEU A 66 -8.86 10.57 -14.59
C LEU A 66 -9.07 11.88 -15.37
N ILE A 67 -8.14 12.25 -16.24
CA ILE A 67 -8.26 13.41 -17.11
C ILE A 67 -9.47 13.24 -18.06
N PHE A 68 -9.66 12.06 -18.63
CA PHE A 68 -10.81 11.77 -19.49
C PHE A 68 -12.13 11.91 -18.75
N ILE A 69 -12.23 11.44 -17.51
CA ILE A 69 -13.42 11.57 -16.65
C ILE A 69 -13.72 13.05 -16.39
N GLU A 70 -12.71 13.83 -16.01
CA GLU A 70 -12.85 15.28 -15.78
C GLU A 70 -13.32 16.02 -17.04
N LEU A 71 -12.75 15.71 -18.22
CA LEU A 71 -13.16 16.32 -19.49
C LEU A 71 -14.57 15.90 -19.94
N SER A 72 -15.05 14.74 -19.49
CA SER A 72 -16.37 14.22 -19.81
C SER A 72 -17.46 14.75 -18.87
N GLU A 73 -17.14 15.62 -17.91
CA GLU A 73 -18.05 16.17 -16.90
C GLU A 73 -18.82 15.08 -16.13
N ILE A 74 -18.23 13.88 -16.00
CA ILE A 74 -18.80 12.76 -15.24
C ILE A 74 -18.63 13.05 -13.75
N GLU A 75 -19.74 13.23 -13.05
CA GLU A 75 -19.70 13.40 -11.59
C GLU A 75 -19.46 12.05 -10.90
N LEU A 76 -18.30 11.93 -10.22
CA LEU A 76 -18.00 10.81 -9.35
C LEU A 76 -18.36 11.15 -7.89
N PRO A 77 -18.73 10.15 -7.07
CA PRO A 77 -19.03 10.35 -5.66
C PRO A 77 -17.74 10.52 -4.81
N LEU A 78 -16.74 11.19 -5.35
CA LEU A 78 -15.40 11.37 -4.80
C LEU A 78 -14.94 12.80 -5.00
N THR A 79 -14.26 13.37 -4.02
CA THR A 79 -13.59 14.67 -4.20
C THR A 79 -12.31 14.52 -5.02
N ASN A 80 -11.85 15.59 -5.67
CA ASN A 80 -10.63 15.55 -6.49
C ASN A 80 -9.39 15.03 -5.71
N PRO A 81 -9.15 15.43 -4.44
CA PRO A 81 -8.07 14.84 -3.66
C PRO A 81 -8.21 13.33 -3.44
N ALA A 82 -9.44 12.84 -3.23
CA ALA A 82 -9.70 11.42 -3.07
C ALA A 82 -9.45 10.64 -4.38
N LEU A 83 -9.81 11.21 -5.54
CA LEU A 83 -9.53 10.63 -6.85
C LEU A 83 -8.03 10.48 -7.13
N VAL A 84 -7.24 11.55 -6.86
CA VAL A 84 -5.78 11.50 -7.00
C VAL A 84 -5.17 10.45 -6.06
N ALA A 85 -5.67 10.36 -4.83
CA ALA A 85 -5.22 9.37 -3.87
C ALA A 85 -5.48 7.92 -4.34
N ILE A 86 -6.65 7.64 -4.92
CA ILE A 86 -6.97 6.31 -5.49
C ILE A 86 -5.95 5.92 -6.55
N VAL A 87 -5.54 6.83 -7.44
CA VAL A 87 -4.51 6.56 -8.44
C VAL A 87 -3.21 6.10 -7.78
N LEU A 88 -2.78 6.78 -6.70
CA LEU A 88 -1.59 6.39 -5.94
C LEU A 88 -1.76 5.03 -5.27
N PHE A 89 -2.92 4.74 -4.65
CA PHE A 89 -3.18 3.46 -3.99
C PHE A 89 -3.19 2.30 -4.99
N ILE A 90 -3.82 2.46 -6.15
CA ILE A 90 -3.80 1.44 -7.21
C ILE A 90 -2.35 1.17 -7.66
N SER A 91 -1.54 2.21 -7.83
CA SER A 91 -0.15 2.08 -8.22
C SER A 91 0.69 1.33 -7.18
N VAL A 92 0.50 1.65 -5.90
CA VAL A 92 1.15 0.94 -4.79
C VAL A 92 0.70 -0.52 -4.72
N LEU A 93 -0.59 -0.78 -4.95
CA LEU A 93 -1.13 -2.14 -4.97
C LEU A 93 -0.49 -2.96 -6.08
N VAL A 94 -0.42 -2.45 -7.32
CA VAL A 94 0.25 -3.13 -8.45
C VAL A 94 1.72 -3.40 -8.14
N PHE A 95 2.42 -2.43 -7.54
CA PHE A 95 3.81 -2.63 -7.10
C PHE A 95 3.92 -3.78 -6.10
N ALA A 96 3.12 -3.75 -5.03
CA ALA A 96 3.16 -4.74 -3.97
C ALA A 96 2.76 -6.14 -4.48
N SER A 97 1.67 -6.24 -5.23
CA SER A 97 1.20 -7.50 -5.81
C SER A 97 2.28 -8.15 -6.68
N TYR A 98 2.86 -7.39 -7.63
CA TYR A 98 3.92 -7.94 -8.48
C TYR A 98 5.14 -8.40 -7.65
N ALA A 99 5.55 -7.62 -6.66
CA ALA A 99 6.68 -7.98 -5.79
C ALA A 99 6.38 -9.23 -4.95
N ILE A 100 5.15 -9.40 -4.43
CA ILE A 100 4.73 -10.58 -3.66
C ILE A 100 4.78 -11.83 -4.54
N TRP A 101 4.14 -11.77 -5.71
CA TRP A 101 4.03 -12.93 -6.60
C TRP A 101 5.34 -13.32 -7.30
N THR A 102 6.36 -12.47 -7.24
CA THR A 102 7.71 -12.74 -7.78
C THR A 102 8.76 -12.98 -6.69
N ASP A 103 8.36 -13.16 -5.43
CA ASP A 103 9.25 -13.38 -4.26
C ASP A 103 10.27 -12.26 -4.02
N ALA A 104 9.94 -11.05 -4.45
CA ALA A 104 10.79 -9.88 -4.30
C ALA A 104 10.29 -8.89 -3.24
N TYR A 105 9.15 -9.17 -2.60
CA TYR A 105 8.56 -8.27 -1.59
C TYR A 105 9.43 -8.18 -0.32
N TRP A 106 9.98 -9.31 0.10
CA TRP A 106 10.87 -9.37 1.26
C TRP A 106 12.32 -9.37 0.81
N GLY A 107 13.12 -8.42 1.30
CA GLY A 107 14.56 -8.42 1.07
C GLY A 107 15.28 -9.50 1.91
N THR A 108 16.51 -9.79 1.54
CA THR A 108 17.36 -10.81 2.18
C THR A 108 17.65 -10.52 3.64
N ASN A 109 17.63 -9.24 4.04
CA ASN A 109 17.80 -8.78 5.42
C ASN A 109 16.47 -8.51 6.15
N SER A 110 15.32 -8.89 5.58
CA SER A 110 14.01 -8.61 6.14
C SER A 110 13.59 -9.67 7.16
N ASN A 111 13.10 -9.23 8.32
CA ASN A 111 12.43 -10.11 9.27
C ASN A 111 10.92 -10.15 8.94
N ILE A 112 10.50 -11.18 8.22
CA ILE A 112 9.13 -11.34 7.73
C ILE A 112 8.09 -11.20 8.85
N LYS A 113 8.33 -11.79 10.03
CA LYS A 113 7.39 -11.72 11.17
C LYS A 113 7.19 -10.28 11.65
N ARG A 114 8.28 -9.51 11.76
CA ARG A 114 8.21 -8.10 12.20
C ARG A 114 7.51 -7.22 11.16
N TYR A 115 7.81 -7.42 9.88
CA TYR A 115 7.15 -6.69 8.80
C TYR A 115 5.65 -7.02 8.75
N THR A 116 5.27 -8.30 8.84
CA THR A 116 3.85 -8.71 8.88
C THR A 116 3.13 -8.09 10.08
N LEU A 117 3.75 -8.11 11.26
CA LEU A 117 3.19 -7.46 12.44
C LEU A 117 3.01 -5.95 12.23
N ALA A 118 4.00 -5.26 11.65
CA ALA A 118 3.91 -3.84 11.33
C ALA A 118 2.76 -3.55 10.34
N LEU A 119 2.60 -4.36 9.29
CA LEU A 119 1.49 -4.23 8.33
C LEU A 119 0.13 -4.40 9.01
N ILE A 120 -0.02 -5.39 9.90
CA ILE A 120 -1.25 -5.61 10.65
C ILE A 120 -1.55 -4.40 11.55
N ILE A 121 -0.57 -3.90 12.28
CA ILE A 121 -0.75 -2.73 13.17
C ILE A 121 -1.17 -1.51 12.36
N ILE A 122 -0.49 -1.21 11.24
CA ILE A 122 -0.82 -0.08 10.40
C ILE A 122 -2.23 -0.24 9.81
N GLY A 123 -2.59 -1.44 9.35
CA GLY A 123 -3.93 -1.74 8.84
C GLY A 123 -5.01 -1.52 9.89
N LEU A 124 -4.79 -1.98 11.13
CA LEU A 124 -5.71 -1.79 12.24
C LEU A 124 -5.88 -0.31 12.62
N VAL A 125 -4.78 0.46 12.66
CA VAL A 125 -4.84 1.90 12.93
C VAL A 125 -5.66 2.62 11.85
N ASN A 126 -5.45 2.31 10.58
CA ASN A 126 -6.25 2.89 9.49
C ASN A 126 -7.72 2.45 9.56
N LEU A 127 -8.00 1.21 9.93
CA LEU A 127 -9.38 0.73 10.13
C LEU A 127 -10.08 1.50 11.27
N LEU A 128 -9.42 1.69 12.41
CA LEU A 128 -9.97 2.47 13.51
C LEU A 128 -10.20 3.94 13.12
N ALA A 129 -9.26 4.55 12.38
CA ALA A 129 -9.42 5.89 11.85
C ALA A 129 -10.59 5.98 10.85
N THR A 130 -10.79 4.96 10.02
CA THR A 130 -11.93 4.85 9.10
C THR A 130 -13.26 4.81 9.86
N ILE A 131 -13.35 3.97 10.89
CA ILE A 131 -14.54 3.86 11.73
C ILE A 131 -14.82 5.21 12.42
N ALA A 132 -13.80 5.85 12.98
CA ALA A 132 -13.94 7.15 13.62
C ALA A 132 -14.43 8.23 12.62
N SER A 133 -13.87 8.27 11.41
CA SER A 133 -14.29 9.22 10.36
C SER A 133 -15.73 8.98 9.91
N PHE A 134 -16.15 7.71 9.85
CA PHE A 134 -17.53 7.35 9.52
C PHE A 134 -18.51 7.78 10.62
N VAL A 135 -18.21 7.46 11.87
CA VAL A 135 -19.07 7.80 13.03
C VAL A 135 -19.20 9.31 13.20
N ASN A 136 -18.12 10.07 13.00
CA ASN A 136 -18.12 11.53 13.11
C ASN A 136 -18.67 12.24 11.86
N GLY A 137 -19.05 11.50 10.82
CA GLY A 137 -19.55 12.08 9.57
C GLY A 137 -18.50 12.81 8.72
N SER A 138 -17.23 12.81 9.13
CA SER A 138 -16.14 13.52 8.42
C SER A 138 -15.65 12.82 7.15
N MET A 139 -16.14 11.60 6.89
CA MET A 139 -15.79 10.84 5.68
C MET A 139 -16.37 11.46 4.41
N PHE A 140 -17.48 12.18 4.53
CA PHE A 140 -18.18 12.77 3.40
C PHE A 140 -18.07 14.31 3.44
N GLU A 141 -17.76 14.90 2.29
CA GLU A 141 -17.73 16.34 2.03
C GLU A 141 -18.71 16.61 0.90
N ASP A 142 -19.78 17.37 1.17
CA ASP A 142 -20.85 17.69 0.21
C ASP A 142 -21.45 16.45 -0.50
N GLY A 143 -21.62 15.35 0.25
CA GLY A 143 -22.15 14.08 -0.26
C GLY A 143 -21.16 13.23 -1.07
N LYS A 144 -19.92 13.68 -1.22
CA LYS A 144 -18.83 12.95 -1.87
C LYS A 144 -17.83 12.44 -0.83
N LEU A 145 -17.17 11.31 -1.10
CA LEU A 145 -16.06 10.83 -0.26
C LEU A 145 -14.93 11.84 -0.30
N GLY A 146 -14.63 12.44 0.86
CA GLY A 146 -13.65 13.47 1.03
C GLY A 146 -12.26 12.96 1.39
N PHE A 147 -11.36 13.88 1.78
CA PHE A 147 -9.98 13.56 2.16
C PHE A 147 -9.90 12.58 3.35
N SER A 148 -10.84 12.63 4.28
CA SER A 148 -10.89 11.71 5.43
C SER A 148 -11.15 10.24 5.03
N SER A 149 -11.60 9.97 3.80
CA SER A 149 -11.74 8.62 3.26
C SER A 149 -10.41 7.94 2.88
N LEU A 150 -9.28 8.64 2.94
CA LEU A 150 -7.95 8.06 2.67
C LEU A 150 -7.63 6.88 3.58
N ASN A 151 -8.08 6.93 4.85
CA ASN A 151 -7.89 5.82 5.78
C ASN A 151 -8.65 4.56 5.33
N LEU A 152 -9.82 4.71 4.69
CA LEU A 152 -10.55 3.59 4.09
C LEU A 152 -9.74 2.97 2.95
N PHE A 153 -9.18 3.78 2.05
CA PHE A 153 -8.36 3.28 0.95
C PHE A 153 -7.09 2.60 1.46
N CYS A 154 -6.42 3.15 2.49
CA CYS A 154 -5.33 2.48 3.18
C CYS A 154 -5.75 1.14 3.77
N THR A 155 -6.90 1.07 4.44
CA THR A 155 -7.42 -0.17 5.02
C THR A 155 -7.62 -1.23 3.94
N ILE A 156 -8.25 -0.87 2.82
CA ILE A 156 -8.45 -1.78 1.68
C ILE A 156 -7.10 -2.24 1.12
N LEU A 157 -6.16 -1.32 0.89
CA LEU A 157 -4.81 -1.65 0.41
C LEU A 157 -4.11 -2.67 1.29
N PHE A 158 -4.07 -2.42 2.61
CA PHE A 158 -3.42 -3.34 3.56
C PHE A 158 -4.15 -4.68 3.66
N ALA A 159 -5.49 -4.69 3.57
CA ALA A 159 -6.27 -5.92 3.54
C ALA A 159 -5.94 -6.78 2.31
N VAL A 160 -5.87 -6.18 1.12
CA VAL A 160 -5.52 -6.89 -0.12
C VAL A 160 -4.09 -7.44 -0.03
N ILE A 161 -3.12 -6.63 0.38
CA ILE A 161 -1.73 -7.08 0.57
C ILE A 161 -1.66 -8.25 1.58
N ALA A 162 -2.40 -8.18 2.68
CA ALA A 162 -2.43 -9.27 3.66
C ALA A 162 -3.02 -10.56 3.07
N ILE A 163 -4.10 -10.46 2.29
CA ILE A 163 -4.71 -11.60 1.60
C ILE A 163 -3.73 -12.22 0.60
N GLU A 164 -3.05 -11.40 -0.20
CA GLU A 164 -2.06 -11.90 -1.17
C GLU A 164 -0.88 -12.60 -0.49
N LEU A 165 -0.37 -12.06 0.62
CA LEU A 165 0.70 -12.69 1.39
C LEU A 165 0.27 -14.03 1.99
N LEU A 166 -0.98 -14.13 2.48
CA LEU A 166 -1.52 -15.39 3.00
C LEU A 166 -1.74 -16.41 1.88
N ALA A 167 -2.29 -15.98 0.74
CA ALA A 167 -2.49 -16.83 -0.43
C ALA A 167 -1.15 -17.38 -0.97
N LYS A 168 -0.16 -16.50 -1.13
CA LYS A 168 1.19 -16.90 -1.57
C LYS A 168 1.79 -17.91 -0.61
N LYS A 169 1.73 -17.67 0.69
CA LYS A 169 2.25 -18.59 1.71
C LYS A 169 1.55 -19.95 1.66
N ALA A 170 0.23 -19.99 1.44
CA ALA A 170 -0.52 -21.24 1.34
C ALA A 170 -0.09 -22.05 0.11
N ILE A 171 0.13 -21.39 -1.04
CA ILE A 171 0.60 -22.03 -2.26
C ILE A 171 2.01 -22.60 -2.08
N ASP A 172 2.93 -21.80 -1.53
CA ASP A 172 4.32 -22.22 -1.33
C ASP A 172 4.43 -23.41 -0.35
N ASN A 173 3.58 -23.44 0.70
CA ASN A 173 3.55 -24.58 1.63
C ASN A 173 3.04 -25.86 0.95
N ASN A 174 2.01 -25.79 0.09
CA ASN A 174 1.50 -26.96 -0.61
C ASN A 174 2.52 -27.51 -1.60
N SER A 175 3.22 -26.64 -2.33
CA SER A 175 4.25 -27.08 -3.28
C SER A 175 5.41 -27.81 -2.60
N ASN A 176 5.81 -27.37 -1.40
CA ASN A 176 6.88 -28.03 -0.64
C ASN A 176 6.44 -29.42 -0.10
N SER A 177 5.17 -29.60 0.29
CA SER A 177 4.66 -30.92 0.71
C SER A 177 4.60 -31.92 -0.45
N ASP A 178 4.21 -31.47 -1.64
CA ASP A 178 4.16 -32.32 -2.83
C ASP A 178 5.56 -32.80 -3.26
N GLU A 179 6.62 -31.97 -3.05
CA GLU A 179 8.01 -32.34 -3.32
C GLU A 179 8.56 -33.32 -2.30
N GLU A 180 8.25 -33.15 -1.00
CA GLU A 180 8.66 -34.10 0.06
C GLU A 180 8.03 -35.50 -0.15
N ASP A 181 6.74 -35.56 -0.51
CA ASP A 181 6.06 -36.85 -0.78
C ASP A 181 6.64 -37.53 -2.03
N ALA A 182 7.07 -36.80 -3.05
CA ALA A 182 7.67 -37.35 -4.26
C ALA A 182 9.09 -37.94 -4.02
N ASP A 183 9.85 -37.35 -3.09
CA ASP A 183 11.19 -37.84 -2.73
C ASP A 183 11.14 -39.07 -1.81
N GLU A 184 10.06 -39.26 -1.04
CA GLU A 184 9.87 -40.49 -0.20
C GLU A 184 9.42 -41.72 -1.03
N GLU A 185 8.82 -41.49 -2.23
CA GLU A 185 8.40 -42.61 -3.13
C GLU A 185 9.50 -43.07 -4.12
N SER A 186 10.65 -42.40 -4.19
CA SER A 186 11.76 -42.72 -5.10
C SER A 186 12.89 -43.45 -4.42
#